data_ada1855ebcfc31873aaac198a8a49012
#
_entry.id   ada1855ebcfc31873aaac198a8a49012
#
_cell.length_a   1.000
_cell.length_b   1.000
_cell.length_c   1.000
_cell.angle_alpha   90.00
_cell.angle_beta   90.00
_cell.angle_gamma   90.00
#
_symmetry.space_group_name_H-M   'P 1'
#
loop_
_entity.id
_entity.type
_entity.pdbx_description
1 polymer ?
#
loop_
_entity_poly.entity_id
_entity_poly.type
_entity_poly.pdbx_seq_one_letter_code
_entity_poly.pdbx_strand_id
1 'polypeptide(L)'
;MKIATSFIVTGFLCAIVFAAETKVKIEDLPAQVQNTVKEQTKNAKLVGVTKEKEGGKTVYELETMANGKSRDLMIDGAGAIISVEEEVALESLPAAAQSAIQKKVAGGKITKVETVTKGSDVSYEAAYTSKSGKKAEYGVNADGTAHK
;
A
#
# COMPACT_ATOMS: atom_id res chain seq x y z
N MET A 1 42.84 -31.54 1.26
CA MET A 1 41.75 -31.33 0.31
C MET A 1 40.62 -30.64 1.06
N LYS A 2 40.49 -29.29 0.96
CA LYS A 2 39.51 -28.50 1.68
C LYS A 2 38.34 -28.24 0.74
N ILE A 3 37.17 -28.80 1.06
CA ILE A 3 35.94 -28.61 0.30
C ILE A 3 35.31 -27.32 0.82
N ALA A 4 35.32 -26.28 0.00
CA ALA A 4 34.63 -25.05 0.29
C ALA A 4 33.17 -25.21 -0.14
N THR A 5 32.27 -25.30 0.83
CA THR A 5 30.83 -25.31 0.61
C THR A 5 30.36 -23.86 0.39
N SER A 6 30.12 -23.53 -0.87
CA SER A 6 29.54 -22.23 -1.26
C SER A 6 28.06 -22.23 -0.94
N PHE A 7 27.64 -21.46 0.06
CA PHE A 7 26.23 -21.15 0.32
C PHE A 7 25.78 -20.11 -0.70
N ILE A 8 25.03 -20.56 -1.71
CA ILE A 8 24.29 -19.66 -2.61
C ILE A 8 23.05 -19.19 -1.84
N VAL A 9 23.11 -17.98 -1.31
CA VAL A 9 21.94 -17.26 -0.80
C VAL A 9 21.16 -16.80 -2.03
N THR A 10 20.16 -17.59 -2.44
CA THR A 10 19.20 -17.20 -3.47
C THR A 10 18.27 -16.17 -2.83
N GLY A 11 18.59 -14.88 -3.02
CA GLY A 11 17.71 -13.78 -2.69
C GLY A 11 16.44 -13.91 -3.53
N PHE A 12 15.36 -14.32 -2.91
CA PHE A 12 14.04 -14.30 -3.51
C PHE A 12 13.63 -12.81 -3.61
N LEU A 13 13.90 -12.24 -4.78
CA LEU A 13 13.42 -10.91 -5.15
C LEU A 13 11.92 -11.07 -5.40
N CYS A 14 11.11 -10.76 -4.39
CA CYS A 14 9.67 -10.64 -4.56
C CYS A 14 9.44 -9.44 -5.50
N ALA A 15 9.33 -9.71 -6.79
CA ALA A 15 8.83 -8.72 -7.72
C ALA A 15 7.36 -8.53 -7.37
N ILE A 16 7.01 -7.37 -6.79
CA ILE A 16 5.64 -6.91 -6.76
C ILE A 16 5.25 -6.75 -8.22
N VAL A 17 4.52 -7.72 -8.73
CA VAL A 17 3.87 -7.62 -10.03
C VAL A 17 2.74 -6.63 -9.80
N PHE A 18 2.96 -5.37 -10.14
CA PHE A 18 1.85 -4.44 -10.31
C PHE A 18 0.92 -5.06 -11.35
N ALA A 19 -0.17 -5.65 -10.89
CA ALA A 19 -1.27 -5.97 -11.78
C ALA A 19 -1.68 -4.65 -12.43
N ALA A 20 -1.91 -4.66 -13.74
CA ALA A 20 -2.27 -3.44 -14.45
C ALA A 20 -3.57 -2.88 -13.87
N GLU A 21 -3.45 -1.79 -13.12
CA GLU A 21 -4.58 -1.02 -12.63
C GLU A 21 -5.35 -0.46 -13.81
N THR A 22 -6.65 -0.68 -13.82
CA THR A 22 -7.53 -0.15 -14.86
C THR A 22 -8.50 0.83 -14.23
N LYS A 23 -8.44 2.10 -14.63
CA LYS A 23 -9.45 3.09 -14.21
C LYS A 23 -10.83 2.65 -14.68
N VAL A 24 -11.79 2.72 -13.76
CA VAL A 24 -13.19 2.35 -14.02
C VAL A 24 -14.12 3.48 -13.62
N LYS A 25 -15.26 3.58 -14.30
CA LYS A 25 -16.30 4.51 -13.92
C LYS A 25 -17.18 3.90 -12.83
N ILE A 26 -17.76 4.73 -11.97
CA ILE A 26 -18.61 4.27 -10.88
C ILE A 26 -19.80 3.47 -11.39
N GLU A 27 -20.40 3.89 -12.50
CA GLU A 27 -21.55 3.23 -13.12
C GLU A 27 -21.24 1.80 -13.63
N ASP A 28 -19.96 1.48 -13.88
CA ASP A 28 -19.50 0.17 -14.35
C ASP A 28 -19.15 -0.80 -13.21
N LEU A 29 -19.21 -0.34 -11.95
CA LEU A 29 -18.93 -1.14 -10.77
C LEU A 29 -20.12 -2.05 -10.40
N PRO A 30 -19.89 -3.19 -9.72
CA PRO A 30 -20.96 -3.94 -9.07
C PRO A 30 -21.78 -3.05 -8.13
N ALA A 31 -23.09 -3.27 -8.03
CA ALA A 31 -23.99 -2.43 -7.23
C ALA A 31 -23.56 -2.30 -5.75
N GLN A 32 -23.04 -3.38 -5.16
CA GLN A 32 -22.52 -3.38 -3.79
C GLN A 32 -21.29 -2.47 -3.65
N VAL A 33 -20.37 -2.50 -4.63
CA VAL A 33 -19.19 -1.63 -4.64
C VAL A 33 -19.61 -0.17 -4.83
N GLN A 34 -20.58 0.13 -5.72
CA GLN A 34 -21.13 1.47 -5.88
C GLN A 34 -21.69 2.03 -4.56
N ASN A 35 -22.41 1.19 -3.80
CA ASN A 35 -22.94 1.58 -2.49
C ASN A 35 -21.82 1.93 -1.52
N THR A 36 -20.77 1.12 -1.45
CA THR A 36 -19.60 1.39 -0.60
C THR A 36 -18.90 2.69 -1.02
N VAL A 37 -18.67 2.89 -2.32
CA VAL A 37 -18.10 4.15 -2.85
C VAL A 37 -18.93 5.35 -2.39
N LYS A 38 -20.25 5.30 -2.58
CA LYS A 38 -21.16 6.38 -2.17
C LYS A 38 -21.10 6.68 -0.66
N GLU A 39 -21.03 5.64 0.17
CA GLU A 39 -20.93 5.82 1.63
C GLU A 39 -19.58 6.45 2.01
N GLN A 40 -18.48 5.94 1.46
CA GLN A 40 -17.12 6.38 1.80
C GLN A 40 -16.79 7.77 1.28
N THR A 41 -17.50 8.26 0.25
CA THR A 41 -17.29 9.60 -0.33
C THR A 41 -18.21 10.68 0.24
N LYS A 42 -19.07 10.38 1.23
CA LYS A 42 -19.95 11.39 1.86
C LYS A 42 -19.17 12.56 2.48
N ASN A 43 -18.01 12.28 3.08
CA ASN A 43 -17.16 13.26 3.78
C ASN A 43 -15.74 13.31 3.21
N ALA A 44 -15.53 12.78 2.01
CA ALA A 44 -14.25 12.76 1.32
C ALA A 44 -14.43 13.09 -0.16
N LYS A 45 -13.44 13.73 -0.74
CA LYS A 45 -13.43 14.00 -2.19
C LYS A 45 -12.99 12.73 -2.92
N LEU A 46 -13.82 12.24 -3.82
CA LEU A 46 -13.43 11.17 -4.74
C LEU A 46 -12.31 11.67 -5.68
N VAL A 47 -11.24 10.90 -5.79
CA VAL A 47 -10.13 11.09 -6.73
C VAL A 47 -10.28 10.15 -7.91
N GLY A 48 -10.51 8.86 -7.65
CA GLY A 48 -10.68 7.86 -8.68
C GLY A 48 -11.12 6.51 -8.13
N VAL A 49 -11.41 5.60 -9.06
CA VAL A 49 -11.58 4.18 -8.75
C VAL A 49 -10.79 3.39 -9.79
N THR A 50 -10.00 2.45 -9.32
CA THR A 50 -9.30 1.49 -10.17
C THR A 50 -9.79 0.07 -9.91
N LYS A 51 -9.54 -0.80 -10.86
CA LYS A 51 -9.84 -2.23 -10.79
C LYS A 51 -8.56 -2.99 -11.01
N GLU A 52 -8.29 -3.95 -10.16
CA GLU A 52 -7.10 -4.78 -10.24
C GLU A 52 -7.39 -6.24 -9.84
N LYS A 53 -6.35 -7.07 -9.88
CA LYS A 53 -6.39 -8.47 -9.43
C LYS A 53 -5.44 -8.66 -8.25
N GLU A 54 -6.01 -9.02 -7.11
CA GLU A 54 -5.27 -9.43 -5.92
C GLU A 54 -5.59 -10.90 -5.60
N GLY A 55 -4.56 -11.75 -5.54
CA GLY A 55 -4.74 -13.18 -5.27
C GLY A 55 -5.72 -13.89 -6.23
N GLY A 56 -5.80 -13.44 -7.49
CA GLY A 56 -6.71 -13.98 -8.51
C GLY A 56 -8.15 -13.46 -8.42
N LYS A 57 -8.49 -12.69 -7.38
CA LYS A 57 -9.80 -12.05 -7.22
C LYS A 57 -9.77 -10.64 -7.78
N THR A 58 -10.93 -10.17 -8.25
CA THR A 58 -11.10 -8.77 -8.62
C THR A 58 -11.33 -7.94 -7.36
N VAL A 59 -10.55 -6.89 -7.20
CA VAL A 59 -10.72 -5.86 -6.16
C VAL A 59 -10.78 -4.48 -6.81
N TYR A 60 -11.28 -3.52 -6.06
CA TYR A 60 -11.44 -2.15 -6.49
C TYR A 60 -10.75 -1.25 -5.46
N GLU A 61 -9.85 -0.40 -5.93
CA GLU A 61 -9.25 0.62 -5.11
C GLU A 61 -10.03 1.92 -5.28
N LEU A 62 -10.53 2.44 -4.17
CA LEU A 62 -11.21 3.73 -4.09
C LEU A 62 -10.23 4.76 -3.55
N GLU A 63 -9.75 5.65 -4.41
CA GLU A 63 -8.88 6.76 -4.05
C GLU A 63 -9.70 7.95 -3.56
N THR A 64 -9.42 8.45 -2.37
CA THR A 64 -10.10 9.62 -1.81
C THR A 64 -9.14 10.62 -1.16
N MET A 65 -9.61 11.85 -0.98
CA MET A 65 -8.95 12.90 -0.21
C MET A 65 -9.86 13.35 0.92
N ALA A 66 -9.38 13.27 2.15
CA ALA A 66 -10.06 13.77 3.34
C ALA A 66 -9.13 14.70 4.12
N ASN A 67 -9.57 15.94 4.40
CA ASN A 67 -8.77 16.94 5.12
C ASN A 67 -7.37 17.22 4.53
N GLY A 68 -7.25 17.12 3.20
CA GLY A 68 -5.98 17.36 2.50
C GLY A 68 -5.01 16.17 2.50
N LYS A 69 -5.42 15.01 3.00
CA LYS A 69 -4.63 13.76 3.02
C LYS A 69 -5.29 12.69 2.17
N SER A 70 -4.51 11.80 1.59
CA SER A 70 -5.05 10.62 0.90
C SER A 70 -5.64 9.63 1.91
N ARG A 71 -6.72 8.99 1.51
CA ARG A 71 -7.32 7.86 2.18
C ARG A 71 -7.85 6.93 1.11
N ASP A 72 -7.20 5.79 0.95
CA ASP A 72 -7.49 4.86 -0.11
C ASP A 72 -8.04 3.56 0.48
N LEU A 73 -9.02 2.96 -0.20
CA LEU A 73 -9.73 1.79 0.30
C LEU A 73 -9.73 0.70 -0.74
N MET A 74 -9.28 -0.48 -0.36
CA MET A 74 -9.46 -1.67 -1.16
C MET A 74 -10.81 -2.32 -0.85
N ILE A 75 -11.61 -2.56 -1.89
CA ILE A 75 -12.98 -3.07 -1.79
C ILE A 75 -13.08 -4.35 -2.63
N ASP A 76 -13.62 -5.41 -2.06
CA ASP A 76 -13.87 -6.65 -2.80
C ASP A 76 -15.11 -6.54 -3.71
N GLY A 77 -15.34 -7.56 -4.56
CA GLY A 77 -16.48 -7.59 -5.47
C GLY A 77 -17.86 -7.66 -4.79
N ALA A 78 -17.90 -7.98 -3.49
CA ALA A 78 -19.12 -7.97 -2.67
C ALA A 78 -19.35 -6.61 -1.98
N GLY A 79 -18.45 -5.63 -2.17
CA GLY A 79 -18.54 -4.31 -1.57
C GLY A 79 -17.96 -4.23 -0.14
N ALA A 80 -17.31 -5.28 0.35
CA ALA A 80 -16.64 -5.23 1.65
C ALA A 80 -15.30 -4.52 1.54
N ILE A 81 -14.99 -3.63 2.49
CA ILE A 81 -13.68 -3.00 2.62
C ILE A 81 -12.72 -4.03 3.20
N ILE A 82 -11.65 -4.33 2.48
CA ILE A 82 -10.64 -5.33 2.87
C ILE A 82 -9.34 -4.70 3.36
N SER A 83 -9.02 -3.48 2.93
CA SER A 83 -7.97 -2.67 3.55
C SER A 83 -8.28 -1.18 3.47
N VAL A 84 -7.66 -0.42 4.36
CA VAL A 84 -7.71 1.05 4.37
C VAL A 84 -6.28 1.56 4.52
N GLU A 85 -5.90 2.47 3.65
CA GLU A 85 -4.62 3.17 3.67
C GLU A 85 -4.87 4.64 3.97
N GLU A 86 -4.23 5.18 5.00
CA GLU A 86 -4.41 6.57 5.42
C GLU A 86 -3.06 7.27 5.52
N GLU A 87 -2.94 8.38 4.80
CA GLU A 87 -1.73 9.20 4.84
C GLU A 87 -1.50 9.79 6.22
N VAL A 88 -0.31 9.57 6.76
CA VAL A 88 0.12 10.03 8.07
C VAL A 88 1.49 10.70 8.01
N ALA A 89 1.85 11.44 9.04
CA ALA A 89 3.21 11.96 9.17
C ALA A 89 4.17 10.82 9.59
N LEU A 90 5.39 10.80 9.07
CA LEU A 90 6.40 9.80 9.44
C LEU A 90 6.63 9.77 10.96
N GLU A 91 6.62 10.94 11.59
CA GLU A 91 6.84 11.12 13.02
C GLU A 91 5.73 10.53 13.89
N SER A 92 4.55 10.24 13.32
CA SER A 92 3.44 9.60 14.03
C SER A 92 3.57 8.08 14.15
N LEU A 93 4.48 7.47 13.40
CA LEU A 93 4.71 6.04 13.43
C LEU A 93 5.45 5.60 14.72
N PRO A 94 5.37 4.32 15.11
CA PRO A 94 6.27 3.75 16.12
C PRO A 94 7.75 3.96 15.77
N ALA A 95 8.58 4.27 16.74
CA ALA A 95 9.99 4.63 16.54
C ALA A 95 10.79 3.56 15.75
N ALA A 96 10.48 2.28 15.96
CA ALA A 96 11.13 1.20 15.23
C ALA A 96 10.76 1.21 13.73
N ALA A 97 9.48 1.46 13.39
CA ALA A 97 9.02 1.60 12.01
C ALA A 97 9.64 2.83 11.34
N GLN A 98 9.68 3.99 12.02
CA GLN A 98 10.36 5.20 11.52
C GLN A 98 11.82 4.90 11.16
N SER A 99 12.56 4.28 12.09
CA SER A 99 13.99 3.96 11.91
C SER A 99 14.20 3.00 10.72
N ALA A 100 13.32 2.00 10.57
CA ALA A 100 13.39 1.04 9.47
C ALA A 100 13.16 1.72 8.10
N ILE A 101 12.15 2.61 8.01
CA ILE A 101 11.85 3.38 6.80
C ILE A 101 13.03 4.31 6.46
N GLN A 102 13.53 5.09 7.42
CA GLN A 102 14.65 6.01 7.22
C GLN A 102 15.90 5.27 6.75
N LYS A 103 16.21 4.10 7.35
CA LYS A 103 17.34 3.26 6.95
C LYS A 103 17.16 2.71 5.52
N LYS A 104 15.95 2.28 5.17
CA LYS A 104 15.64 1.75 3.83
C LYS A 104 15.77 2.82 2.75
N VAL A 105 15.32 4.03 3.05
CA VAL A 105 15.27 5.16 2.11
C VAL A 105 16.60 5.92 2.06
N ALA A 106 17.61 5.56 2.86
CA ALA A 106 18.85 6.32 3.03
C ALA A 106 19.39 6.91 1.73
N GLY A 107 19.46 8.24 1.68
CA GLY A 107 19.88 9.02 0.49
C GLY A 107 18.83 9.22 -0.59
N GLY A 108 17.60 8.72 -0.39
CA GLY A 108 16.43 9.00 -1.21
C GLY A 108 15.50 10.06 -0.57
N LYS A 109 14.29 10.17 -1.10
CA LYS A 109 13.25 11.09 -0.62
C LYS A 109 11.97 10.32 -0.37
N ILE A 110 11.48 10.33 0.87
CA ILE A 110 10.12 9.84 1.20
C ILE A 110 9.11 10.81 0.57
N THR A 111 8.14 10.29 -0.14
CA THR A 111 7.10 11.07 -0.84
C THR A 111 5.73 10.96 -0.18
N LYS A 112 5.43 9.82 0.46
CA LYS A 112 4.19 9.57 1.19
C LYS A 112 4.47 8.53 2.28
N VAL A 113 3.75 8.58 3.39
CA VAL A 113 3.75 7.55 4.43
C VAL A 113 2.30 7.27 4.78
N GLU A 114 1.95 6.02 4.92
CA GLU A 114 0.59 5.56 5.18
C GLU A 114 0.56 4.53 6.30
N THR A 115 -0.55 4.55 7.03
CA THR A 115 -0.97 3.43 7.85
C THR A 115 -1.83 2.52 6.98
N VAL A 116 -1.52 1.24 6.95
CA VAL A 116 -2.29 0.21 6.22
C VAL A 116 -3.00 -0.66 7.24
N THR A 117 -4.33 -0.64 7.22
CA THR A 117 -5.17 -1.45 8.11
C THR A 117 -5.86 -2.54 7.31
N LYS A 118 -5.62 -3.81 7.64
CA LYS A 118 -6.23 -4.99 7.01
C LYS A 118 -6.86 -5.88 8.09
N GLY A 119 -8.19 -5.77 8.26
CA GLY A 119 -8.87 -6.40 9.39
C GLY A 119 -8.40 -5.80 10.73
N SER A 120 -7.77 -6.63 11.58
CA SER A 120 -7.14 -6.20 12.84
C SER A 120 -5.66 -5.85 12.71
N ASP A 121 -5.05 -6.15 11.56
CA ASP A 121 -3.63 -5.98 11.35
C ASP A 121 -3.33 -4.56 10.90
N VAL A 122 -2.32 -3.95 11.50
CA VAL A 122 -1.85 -2.60 11.19
C VAL A 122 -0.37 -2.67 10.82
N SER A 123 -0.07 -2.18 9.63
CA SER A 123 1.29 -1.97 9.14
C SER A 123 1.45 -0.55 8.61
N TYR A 124 2.63 -0.21 8.17
CA TYR A 124 2.96 1.10 7.63
C TYR A 124 3.65 0.93 6.30
N GLU A 125 3.40 1.86 5.39
CA GLU A 125 4.05 1.88 4.09
C GLU A 125 4.65 3.26 3.82
N ALA A 126 5.82 3.26 3.20
CA ALA A 126 6.47 4.47 2.73
C ALA A 126 6.73 4.39 1.23
N ALA A 127 6.08 5.27 0.47
CA ALA A 127 6.45 5.54 -0.91
C ALA A 127 7.65 6.49 -0.94
N TYR A 128 8.64 6.18 -1.75
CA TYR A 128 9.85 6.98 -1.83
C TYR A 128 10.50 6.97 -3.21
N THR A 129 11.30 7.99 -3.47
CA THR A 129 12.20 8.03 -4.63
C THR A 129 13.61 7.74 -4.15
N SER A 130 14.23 6.68 -4.67
CA SER A 130 15.60 6.29 -4.34
C SER A 130 16.61 7.34 -4.80
N LYS A 131 17.86 7.24 -4.31
CA LYS A 131 18.97 8.10 -4.75
C LYS A 131 19.21 8.06 -6.27
N SER A 132 18.88 6.95 -6.93
CA SER A 132 18.96 6.80 -8.40
C SER A 132 17.75 7.36 -9.15
N GLY A 133 16.77 7.97 -8.47
CA GLY A 133 15.55 8.50 -9.06
C GLY A 133 14.43 7.46 -9.28
N LYS A 134 14.64 6.21 -8.87
CA LYS A 134 13.62 5.15 -9.01
C LYS A 134 12.58 5.27 -7.90
N LYS A 135 11.29 5.27 -8.26
CA LYS A 135 10.17 5.17 -7.32
C LYS A 135 10.07 3.75 -6.77
N ALA A 136 9.78 3.63 -5.50
CA ALA A 136 9.60 2.35 -4.80
C ALA A 136 8.76 2.55 -3.55
N GLU A 137 8.27 1.44 -3.00
CA GLU A 137 7.52 1.36 -1.75
C GLU A 137 8.20 0.41 -0.78
N TYR A 138 7.96 0.62 0.50
CA TYR A 138 8.49 -0.22 1.56
C TYR A 138 7.49 -0.35 2.70
N GLY A 139 6.96 -1.57 2.85
CA GLY A 139 6.08 -1.94 3.97
C GLY A 139 6.88 -2.32 5.20
N VAL A 140 6.39 -1.92 6.39
CA VAL A 140 7.02 -2.18 7.68
C VAL A 140 5.99 -2.40 8.78
N ASN A 141 6.25 -3.31 9.68
CA ASN A 141 5.46 -3.53 10.89
C ASN A 141 5.84 -2.53 12.00
N ALA A 142 5.02 -2.43 13.03
CA ALA A 142 5.26 -1.53 14.17
C ALA A 142 6.59 -1.76 14.88
N ASP A 143 7.11 -3.00 14.87
CA ASP A 143 8.40 -3.39 15.45
C ASP A 143 9.61 -3.10 14.53
N GLY A 144 9.38 -2.55 13.34
CA GLY A 144 10.42 -2.24 12.36
C GLY A 144 10.81 -3.41 11.45
N THR A 145 10.19 -4.57 11.58
CA THR A 145 10.40 -5.68 10.64
C THR A 145 9.72 -5.39 9.30
N ALA A 146 10.29 -5.88 8.19
CA ALA A 146 9.67 -5.71 6.88
C ALA A 146 8.30 -6.38 6.85
N HIS A 147 7.28 -5.64 6.42
CA HIS A 147 5.96 -6.19 6.10
C HIS A 147 6.02 -6.81 4.69
N LYS A 148 5.42 -8.00 4.52
CA LYS A 148 5.43 -8.75 3.24
C LYS A 148 4.06 -8.76 2.61
#